data_3a938f198d2ea77570556c377483c7b3
#
_entry.id   3a938f198d2ea77570556c377483c7b3
#
_cell.length_a   1.000
_cell.length_b   1.000
_cell.length_c   1.000
_cell.angle_alpha   90.00
_cell.angle_beta   90.00
_cell.angle_gamma   90.00
#
_symmetry.space_group_name_H-M   'P 1'
#
loop_
_entity.id
_entity.type
_entity.pdbx_description
1 polymer ?
#
loop_
_entity_poly.entity_id
_entity_poly.type
_entity_poly.pdbx_seq_one_letter_code
_entity_poly.pdbx_strand_id
1 'polypeptide(L)'
;GMDIKQGINYFSVSTFASLANLADYLKYDQSKAFEHLEPQTDTTYVTADVLQAGTALKHYNKMVCCVGTARDILNADIQEMLRRLQNEIHYKYIKFHGMFCDDMQLFNIDRNGKPYLSFIMLDKAMDFLRSIGLMPLLQLSFMPEKLATDLNKTNFYLKYNTSPPNNMDFWCMMVRETIEHYISRYSLEEVKQWLFCVWNEPDTSPDMFGFYEDEDFFEFYRRTYETVKS
;
A
#
# COMPACT_ATOMS: atom_id res chain seq x y z
N GLY A 1 27.10 4.86 -25.57
CA GLY A 1 27.29 4.96 -24.14
C GLY A 1 26.20 5.84 -23.57
N MET A 2 25.36 5.31 -22.70
CA MET A 2 24.39 6.14 -21.94
C MET A 2 25.18 7.01 -20.97
N ASP A 3 25.02 8.33 -21.06
CA ASP A 3 25.67 9.25 -20.15
C ASP A 3 24.95 9.17 -18.79
N ILE A 4 25.58 8.54 -17.81
CA ILE A 4 25.05 8.33 -16.45
C ILE A 4 24.76 9.66 -15.74
N LYS A 5 25.33 10.77 -16.21
CA LYS A 5 25.06 12.12 -15.67
C LYS A 5 23.58 12.54 -15.83
N GLN A 6 22.86 12.04 -16.82
CA GLN A 6 21.43 12.33 -16.98
C GLN A 6 20.52 11.48 -16.08
N GLY A 7 20.95 10.29 -15.66
CA GLY A 7 20.15 9.38 -14.83
C GLY A 7 20.01 9.84 -13.37
N ILE A 8 21.02 10.49 -12.81
CA ILE A 8 21.03 10.91 -11.39
C ILE A 8 20.10 12.11 -11.17
N ASN A 9 19.98 13.00 -12.15
CA ASN A 9 19.08 14.16 -12.05
C ASN A 9 17.59 13.80 -12.14
N TYR A 10 17.25 12.65 -12.69
CA TYR A 10 15.86 12.20 -12.76
C TYR A 10 15.33 11.60 -11.44
N PHE A 11 16.18 11.05 -10.60
CA PHE A 11 15.76 10.46 -9.33
C PHE A 11 15.56 11.49 -8.21
N SER A 12 16.13 12.65 -8.29
CA SER A 12 15.97 13.70 -7.27
C SER A 12 14.68 14.53 -7.43
N VAL A 13 13.96 14.38 -8.53
CA VAL A 13 12.73 15.13 -8.82
C VAL A 13 11.47 14.32 -8.46
N SER A 14 11.59 13.04 -8.16
CA SER A 14 10.46 12.16 -7.84
C SER A 14 10.09 12.11 -6.35
N THR A 15 10.62 12.98 -5.52
CA THR A 15 10.10 13.18 -4.17
C THR A 15 8.92 14.16 -4.23
N PHE A 16 7.81 13.66 -4.61
CA PHE A 16 6.43 13.95 -4.33
C PHE A 16 6.04 15.32 -3.82
N ALA A 17 5.81 16.17 -4.76
CA ALA A 17 4.82 17.20 -4.60
C ALA A 17 3.41 16.54 -4.72
N SER A 18 2.49 16.89 -3.83
CA SER A 18 1.07 16.61 -4.00
C SER A 18 0.58 17.11 -5.36
N LEU A 19 -0.55 16.64 -5.89
CA LEU A 19 -1.13 17.14 -7.14
C LEU A 19 -1.34 18.66 -7.13
N ALA A 20 -1.57 19.28 -5.95
CA ALA A 20 -1.61 20.73 -5.78
C ALA A 20 -0.24 21.36 -6.06
N ASN A 21 0.84 20.76 -5.57
CA ASN A 21 2.19 21.22 -5.86
C ASN A 21 2.60 20.95 -7.33
N LEU A 22 2.01 19.95 -8.00
CA LEU A 22 2.23 19.74 -9.43
C LEU A 22 1.64 20.89 -10.27
N ALA A 23 0.46 21.40 -9.91
CA ALA A 23 -0.12 22.57 -10.58
C ALA A 23 0.72 23.83 -10.37
N ASP A 24 1.30 24.02 -9.18
CA ASP A 24 2.22 25.12 -8.89
C ASP A 24 3.59 24.89 -9.53
N TYR A 25 4.07 23.67 -9.58
CA TYR A 25 5.30 23.27 -10.27
C TYR A 25 5.20 23.49 -11.79
N LEU A 26 4.05 23.20 -12.40
CA LEU A 26 3.81 23.46 -13.83
C LEU A 26 3.70 24.95 -14.17
N LYS A 27 3.39 25.81 -13.17
CA LYS A 27 3.43 27.28 -13.29
C LYS A 27 4.81 27.84 -12.99
N TYR A 28 5.69 27.05 -12.39
CA TYR A 28 7.05 27.49 -12.05
C TYR A 28 7.88 27.50 -13.33
N ASP A 29 8.51 28.64 -13.58
CA ASP A 29 9.43 28.77 -14.70
C ASP A 29 10.67 27.88 -14.41
N GLN A 30 10.71 26.74 -15.09
CA GLN A 30 11.77 25.74 -14.91
C GLN A 30 13.17 26.30 -15.21
N SER A 31 13.28 27.36 -16.02
CA SER A 31 14.57 28.03 -16.27
C SER A 31 15.13 28.64 -14.99
N LYS A 32 14.25 29.14 -14.11
CA LYS A 32 14.64 29.73 -12.82
C LYS A 32 14.93 28.71 -11.73
N ALA A 33 14.40 27.51 -11.83
CA ALA A 33 14.67 26.44 -10.86
C ALA A 33 16.14 25.99 -10.89
N PHE A 34 16.79 26.16 -12.01
CA PHE A 34 18.20 25.78 -12.20
C PHE A 34 19.19 26.95 -12.08
N GLU A 35 18.71 28.21 -12.06
CA GLU A 35 19.58 29.40 -11.92
C GLU A 35 20.28 29.48 -10.56
N HIS A 36 19.79 28.80 -9.53
CA HIS A 36 20.37 28.80 -8.18
C HIS A 36 21.11 27.51 -7.82
N LEU A 37 21.19 26.56 -8.73
CA LEU A 37 22.06 25.41 -8.56
C LEU A 37 23.44 25.79 -9.07
N GLU A 38 24.30 26.30 -8.16
CA GLU A 38 25.71 26.31 -8.42
C GLU A 38 26.12 24.93 -8.91
N PRO A 39 26.79 24.80 -10.05
CA PRO A 39 27.25 23.50 -10.51
C PRO A 39 28.12 22.92 -9.41
N GLN A 40 27.66 21.81 -8.82
CA GLN A 40 28.51 21.08 -7.89
C GLN A 40 29.77 20.68 -8.66
N THR A 41 30.86 21.35 -8.33
CA THR A 41 32.16 21.13 -8.95
C THR A 41 32.82 19.84 -8.47
N ASP A 42 32.25 19.22 -7.42
CA ASP A 42 32.77 17.98 -6.87
C ASP A 42 32.29 16.79 -7.70
N THR A 43 33.16 16.32 -8.57
CA THR A 43 32.93 15.08 -9.31
C THR A 43 33.33 13.89 -8.43
N THR A 44 32.37 13.08 -8.05
CA THR A 44 32.63 11.82 -7.35
C THR A 44 32.95 10.74 -8.38
N TYR A 45 34.15 10.20 -8.31
CA TYR A 45 34.55 9.06 -9.14
C TYR A 45 34.22 7.76 -8.39
N VAL A 46 33.42 6.90 -9.02
CA VAL A 46 33.13 5.55 -8.53
C VAL A 46 33.84 4.55 -9.44
N THR A 47 34.72 3.76 -8.86
CA THR A 47 35.40 2.67 -9.56
C THR A 47 34.84 1.35 -9.07
N ALA A 48 34.36 0.50 -9.99
CA ALA A 48 33.94 -0.86 -9.70
C ALA A 48 34.90 -1.83 -10.40
N ASP A 49 35.59 -2.66 -9.62
CA ASP A 49 36.39 -3.76 -10.16
C ASP A 49 35.53 -5.02 -10.22
N VAL A 50 35.07 -5.37 -11.39
CA VAL A 50 34.16 -6.50 -11.62
C VAL A 50 34.87 -7.87 -11.49
N LEU A 51 36.22 -7.86 -11.39
CA LEU A 51 37.01 -9.07 -11.20
C LEU A 51 37.18 -9.42 -9.71
N GLN A 52 36.91 -8.49 -8.82
CA GLN A 52 36.94 -8.76 -7.39
C GLN A 52 35.65 -9.48 -6.95
N ALA A 53 35.83 -10.63 -6.30
CA ALA A 53 34.70 -11.32 -5.67
C ALA A 53 34.17 -10.48 -4.50
N GLY A 54 32.93 -10.03 -4.63
CA GLY A 54 32.17 -9.38 -3.55
C GLY A 54 31.49 -10.39 -2.62
N THR A 55 30.80 -9.88 -1.63
CA THR A 55 29.87 -10.69 -0.82
C THR A 55 28.67 -11.11 -1.67
N ALA A 56 28.18 -12.35 -1.45
CA ALA A 56 27.00 -12.83 -2.16
C ALA A 56 25.79 -11.91 -1.96
N LEU A 57 25.14 -11.55 -3.05
CA LEU A 57 23.92 -10.75 -3.04
C LEU A 57 22.79 -11.52 -2.36
N LYS A 58 22.27 -11.01 -1.26
CA LYS A 58 21.21 -11.67 -0.48
C LYS A 58 19.81 -11.51 -1.07
N HIS A 59 19.67 -10.79 -2.19
CA HIS A 59 18.40 -10.60 -2.91
C HIS A 59 17.23 -10.10 -2.05
N TYR A 60 17.46 -9.21 -1.10
CA TYR A 60 16.39 -8.61 -0.27
C TYR A 60 15.29 -7.95 -1.10
N ASN A 61 15.61 -7.51 -2.32
CA ASN A 61 14.67 -6.98 -3.30
C ASN A 61 13.60 -7.98 -3.76
N LYS A 62 13.78 -9.30 -3.48
CA LYS A 62 12.77 -10.33 -3.75
C LYS A 62 11.80 -10.56 -2.59
N MET A 63 11.91 -9.79 -1.50
CA MET A 63 11.05 -10.01 -0.34
C MET A 63 9.61 -9.56 -0.59
N VAL A 64 9.40 -8.38 -1.18
CA VAL A 64 8.07 -7.80 -1.36
C VAL A 64 7.94 -7.23 -2.76
N CYS A 65 6.85 -7.58 -3.45
CA CYS A 65 6.36 -6.81 -4.60
C CYS A 65 5.07 -6.06 -4.20
N CYS A 66 4.67 -5.11 -5.02
CA CYS A 66 3.44 -4.35 -4.84
C CYS A 66 2.55 -4.48 -6.07
N VAL A 67 1.25 -4.52 -5.82
CA VAL A 67 0.21 -4.26 -6.81
C VAL A 67 -0.65 -3.11 -6.26
N GLY A 68 -1.37 -2.38 -7.11
CA GLY A 68 -2.12 -1.21 -6.69
C GLY A 68 -3.13 -1.53 -5.59
N THR A 69 -4.23 -2.17 -5.93
CA THR A 69 -5.34 -2.40 -5.01
C THR A 69 -5.74 -3.87 -4.93
N ALA A 70 -6.49 -4.24 -3.89
CA ALA A 70 -7.10 -5.58 -3.79
C ALA A 70 -7.99 -5.88 -5.01
N ARG A 71 -8.66 -4.86 -5.54
CA ARG A 71 -9.47 -4.97 -6.74
C ARG A 71 -8.65 -5.31 -7.99
N ASP A 72 -7.45 -4.76 -8.11
CA ASP A 72 -6.58 -5.01 -9.26
C ASP A 72 -6.19 -6.50 -9.35
N ILE A 73 -6.04 -7.17 -8.22
CA ILE A 73 -5.72 -8.61 -8.18
C ILE A 73 -6.81 -9.47 -8.84
N LEU A 74 -8.03 -8.94 -8.97
CA LEU A 74 -9.14 -9.64 -9.64
C LEU A 74 -9.08 -9.53 -11.17
N ASN A 75 -8.25 -8.64 -11.72
CA ASN A 75 -8.11 -8.44 -13.16
C ASN A 75 -7.23 -9.55 -13.76
N ALA A 76 -7.68 -10.14 -14.87
CA ALA A 76 -6.99 -11.23 -15.54
C ALA A 76 -5.56 -10.83 -16.00
N ASP A 77 -5.40 -9.62 -16.54
CA ASP A 77 -4.11 -9.11 -16.99
C ASP A 77 -3.11 -8.95 -15.84
N ILE A 78 -3.58 -8.45 -14.69
CA ILE A 78 -2.75 -8.34 -13.48
C ILE A 78 -2.38 -9.73 -12.97
N GLN A 79 -3.30 -10.69 -12.99
CA GLN A 79 -3.03 -12.06 -12.59
C GLN A 79 -1.98 -12.72 -13.49
N GLU A 80 -2.04 -12.51 -14.80
CA GLU A 80 -1.04 -13.02 -15.73
C GLU A 80 0.33 -12.41 -15.46
N MET A 81 0.39 -11.09 -15.27
CA MET A 81 1.62 -10.39 -14.92
C MET A 81 2.21 -10.90 -13.60
N LEU A 82 1.39 -11.10 -12.57
CA LEU A 82 1.86 -11.63 -11.28
C LEU A 82 2.36 -13.07 -11.38
N ARG A 83 1.72 -13.94 -12.19
CA ARG A 83 2.25 -15.29 -12.48
C ARG A 83 3.62 -15.23 -13.14
N ARG A 84 3.78 -14.33 -14.12
CA ARG A 84 5.06 -14.14 -14.79
C ARG A 84 6.14 -13.65 -13.82
N LEU A 85 5.84 -12.62 -13.03
CA LEU A 85 6.77 -12.10 -12.01
C LEU A 85 7.16 -13.18 -11.02
N GLN A 86 6.21 -14.02 -10.60
CA GLN A 86 6.47 -15.09 -9.65
C GLN A 86 7.33 -16.19 -10.26
N ASN A 87 7.13 -16.53 -11.52
CA ASN A 87 7.97 -17.52 -12.22
C ASN A 87 9.40 -17.01 -12.47
N GLU A 88 9.59 -15.72 -12.71
CA GLU A 88 10.90 -15.15 -13.05
C GLU A 88 11.70 -14.71 -11.81
N ILE A 89 11.02 -14.16 -10.78
CA ILE A 89 11.67 -13.47 -9.66
C ILE A 89 11.50 -14.22 -8.34
N HIS A 90 10.35 -14.85 -8.10
CA HIS A 90 9.99 -15.57 -6.86
C HIS A 90 9.94 -14.64 -5.65
N TYR A 91 9.01 -13.65 -5.68
CA TYR A 91 8.73 -12.82 -4.52
C TYR A 91 8.11 -13.63 -3.39
N LYS A 92 8.38 -13.21 -2.15
CA LYS A 92 7.80 -13.84 -0.96
C LYS A 92 6.46 -13.24 -0.57
N TYR A 93 6.39 -11.92 -0.57
CA TYR A 93 5.20 -11.17 -0.16
C TYR A 93 4.71 -10.24 -1.26
N ILE A 94 3.40 -9.94 -1.21
CA ILE A 94 2.77 -8.91 -2.02
C ILE A 94 2.01 -7.92 -1.15
N LYS A 95 2.27 -6.62 -1.34
CA LYS A 95 1.54 -5.52 -0.72
C LYS A 95 0.49 -4.98 -1.68
N PHE A 96 -0.68 -4.67 -1.16
CA PHE A 96 -1.77 -4.00 -1.88
C PHE A 96 -2.62 -3.17 -0.92
N HIS A 97 -3.29 -2.15 -1.47
CA HIS A 97 -4.20 -1.29 -0.74
C HIS A 97 -5.66 -1.76 -0.83
N GLY A 98 -6.52 -1.14 -0.05
CA GLY A 98 -7.94 -1.10 -0.32
C GLY A 98 -8.70 -2.40 -0.15
N MET A 99 -8.23 -3.29 0.73
CA MET A 99 -8.95 -4.54 0.99
C MET A 99 -10.33 -4.32 1.63
N PHE A 100 -10.53 -3.18 2.29
CA PHE A 100 -11.80 -2.80 2.95
C PHE A 100 -12.61 -1.78 2.15
N CYS A 101 -12.12 -1.34 0.98
CA CYS A 101 -12.84 -0.40 0.14
C CYS A 101 -14.14 -0.98 -0.40
N ASP A 102 -15.08 -0.11 -0.70
CA ASP A 102 -16.45 -0.50 -1.10
C ASP A 102 -16.49 -1.31 -2.40
N ASP A 103 -15.50 -1.14 -3.29
CA ASP A 103 -15.37 -1.93 -4.50
C ASP A 103 -15.03 -3.42 -4.24
N MET A 104 -14.54 -3.76 -3.05
CA MET A 104 -14.38 -5.13 -2.58
C MET A 104 -15.63 -5.68 -1.88
N GLN A 105 -16.62 -4.84 -1.60
CA GLN A 105 -17.92 -5.19 -1.02
C GLN A 105 -17.83 -5.99 0.28
N LEU A 106 -16.75 -5.81 1.05
CA LEU A 106 -16.53 -6.56 2.27
C LEU A 106 -17.51 -6.14 3.37
N PHE A 107 -17.53 -4.86 3.75
CA PHE A 107 -18.33 -4.35 4.85
C PHE A 107 -19.73 -3.95 4.40
N ASN A 108 -20.75 -4.54 5.00
CA ASN A 108 -22.14 -4.30 4.67
C ASN A 108 -22.98 -4.08 5.92
N ILE A 109 -24.14 -3.44 5.75
CA ILE A 109 -25.15 -3.26 6.80
C ILE A 109 -26.48 -3.80 6.27
N ASP A 110 -27.12 -4.67 7.05
CA ASP A 110 -28.40 -5.25 6.71
C ASP A 110 -29.57 -4.24 6.91
N ARG A 111 -30.81 -4.68 6.60
CA ARG A 111 -32.00 -3.84 6.72
C ARG A 111 -32.32 -3.43 8.15
N ASN A 112 -31.76 -4.11 9.15
CA ASN A 112 -31.96 -3.84 10.57
C ASN A 112 -30.83 -2.99 11.17
N GLY A 113 -29.87 -2.53 10.33
CA GLY A 113 -28.72 -1.76 10.77
C GLY A 113 -27.57 -2.64 11.33
N LYS A 114 -27.64 -3.97 11.18
CA LYS A 114 -26.62 -4.88 11.67
C LYS A 114 -25.49 -5.03 10.64
N PRO A 115 -24.22 -4.81 11.04
CA PRO A 115 -23.09 -5.04 10.15
C PRO A 115 -22.89 -6.54 9.86
N TYR A 116 -22.44 -6.85 8.66
CA TYR A 116 -21.98 -8.19 8.26
C TYR A 116 -20.89 -8.08 7.19
N LEU A 117 -20.07 -9.12 7.08
CA LEU A 117 -18.97 -9.17 6.11
C LEU A 117 -19.27 -10.16 4.98
N SER A 118 -18.86 -9.79 3.76
CA SER A 118 -18.90 -10.62 2.57
C SER A 118 -17.49 -10.80 2.00
N PHE A 119 -16.94 -11.98 2.11
CA PHE A 119 -15.57 -12.28 1.69
C PHE A 119 -15.43 -12.68 0.22
N ILE A 120 -16.54 -12.71 -0.55
CA ILE A 120 -16.58 -13.27 -1.90
C ILE A 120 -15.50 -12.70 -2.83
N MET A 121 -15.30 -11.38 -2.82
CA MET A 121 -14.32 -10.74 -3.70
C MET A 121 -12.90 -10.89 -3.15
N LEU A 122 -12.76 -10.69 -1.85
CA LEU A 122 -11.46 -10.77 -1.20
C LEU A 122 -10.91 -12.20 -1.21
N ASP A 123 -11.76 -13.21 -1.03
CA ASP A 123 -11.38 -14.63 -1.16
C ASP A 123 -10.80 -14.96 -2.54
N LYS A 124 -11.43 -14.46 -3.60
CA LYS A 124 -10.91 -14.67 -4.95
C LYS A 124 -9.51 -14.09 -5.14
N ALA A 125 -9.26 -12.90 -4.59
CA ALA A 125 -7.94 -12.28 -4.63
C ALA A 125 -6.92 -13.10 -3.83
N MET A 126 -7.28 -13.51 -2.61
CA MET A 126 -6.39 -14.25 -1.70
C MET A 126 -6.11 -15.68 -2.21
N ASP A 127 -7.13 -16.38 -2.70
CA ASP A 127 -6.96 -17.71 -3.31
C ASP A 127 -6.02 -17.66 -4.52
N PHE A 128 -6.16 -16.60 -5.34
CA PHE A 128 -5.25 -16.41 -6.47
C PHE A 128 -3.81 -16.19 -6.00
N LEU A 129 -3.57 -15.26 -5.07
CA LEU A 129 -2.21 -14.99 -4.56
C LEU A 129 -1.58 -16.25 -3.98
N ARG A 130 -2.34 -16.99 -3.19
CA ARG A 130 -1.90 -18.26 -2.63
C ARG A 130 -1.57 -19.30 -3.71
N SER A 131 -2.36 -19.37 -4.78
CA SER A 131 -2.15 -20.32 -5.88
C SER A 131 -0.83 -20.14 -6.62
N ILE A 132 -0.25 -18.93 -6.55
CA ILE A 132 1.05 -18.61 -7.16
C ILE A 132 2.19 -18.47 -6.13
N GLY A 133 1.93 -18.85 -4.86
CA GLY A 133 2.94 -18.86 -3.80
C GLY A 133 3.29 -17.47 -3.23
N LEU A 134 2.42 -16.47 -3.40
CA LEU A 134 2.58 -15.16 -2.78
C LEU A 134 1.84 -15.09 -1.45
N MET A 135 2.55 -14.69 -0.40
CA MET A 135 1.94 -14.37 0.89
C MET A 135 1.55 -12.89 0.93
N PRO A 136 0.38 -12.55 1.49
CA PRO A 136 -0.03 -11.16 1.56
C PRO A 136 0.73 -10.39 2.66
N LEU A 137 1.07 -9.14 2.35
CA LEU A 137 1.25 -8.07 3.32
C LEU A 137 -0.06 -7.30 3.32
N LEU A 138 -0.93 -7.62 4.27
CA LEU A 138 -2.26 -7.02 4.37
C LEU A 138 -2.16 -5.60 4.91
N GLN A 139 -2.41 -4.64 4.06
CA GLN A 139 -2.60 -3.26 4.49
C GLN A 139 -4.07 -3.05 4.86
N LEU A 140 -4.34 -2.92 6.16
CA LEU A 140 -5.68 -2.75 6.72
C LEU A 140 -6.19 -1.34 6.37
N SER A 141 -6.71 -1.19 5.17
CA SER A 141 -7.16 0.05 4.54
C SER A 141 -8.08 -0.25 3.32
N PHE A 142 -8.79 0.70 2.75
CA PHE A 142 -9.14 1.97 3.34
C PHE A 142 -10.52 1.87 4.02
N MET A 143 -11.12 3.03 4.41
CA MET A 143 -12.35 3.03 5.17
C MET A 143 -13.55 2.72 4.26
N PRO A 144 -14.43 1.75 4.60
CA PRO A 144 -15.72 1.62 3.91
C PRO A 144 -16.57 2.87 4.11
N GLU A 145 -17.27 3.34 3.09
CA GLU A 145 -18.12 4.57 3.18
C GLU A 145 -19.10 4.49 4.35
N LYS A 146 -19.71 3.32 4.59
CA LYS A 146 -20.65 3.11 5.70
C LYS A 146 -20.03 3.25 7.09
N LEU A 147 -18.72 3.21 7.17
CA LEU A 147 -17.95 3.34 8.43
C LEU A 147 -17.13 4.63 8.46
N ALA A 148 -17.15 5.43 7.43
CA ALA A 148 -16.40 6.68 7.32
C ALA A 148 -17.02 7.81 8.16
N THR A 149 -16.16 8.64 8.78
CA THR A 149 -16.62 9.87 9.47
C THR A 149 -16.88 11.00 8.50
N ASP A 150 -16.16 11.05 7.37
CA ASP A 150 -16.31 12.07 6.34
C ASP A 150 -16.29 11.40 4.95
N LEU A 151 -17.43 11.45 4.27
CA LEU A 151 -17.59 10.89 2.93
C LEU A 151 -16.85 11.68 1.84
N ASN A 152 -16.47 12.94 2.13
CA ASN A 152 -15.75 13.78 1.18
C ASN A 152 -14.23 13.59 1.25
N LYS A 153 -13.72 13.01 2.35
CA LYS A 153 -12.30 12.73 2.51
C LYS A 153 -11.92 11.50 1.70
N THR A 154 -11.68 11.70 0.41
CA THR A 154 -11.34 10.61 -0.51
C THR A 154 -10.03 10.88 -1.24
N ASN A 155 -9.30 9.82 -1.55
CA ASN A 155 -8.06 9.87 -2.29
C ASN A 155 -8.07 8.94 -3.51
N PHE A 156 -7.13 9.16 -4.42
CA PHE A 156 -7.02 8.52 -5.72
C PHE A 156 -8.21 8.76 -6.66
N TYR A 157 -8.04 8.41 -7.89
CA TYR A 157 -9.10 8.44 -8.90
C TYR A 157 -10.27 7.48 -8.57
N LEU A 158 -10.03 6.46 -7.75
CA LEU A 158 -11.05 5.53 -7.25
C LEU A 158 -11.83 6.06 -6.05
N LYS A 159 -11.48 7.26 -5.56
CA LYS A 159 -12.14 7.92 -4.42
C LYS A 159 -12.22 7.05 -3.16
N TYR A 160 -11.15 6.35 -2.85
CA TYR A 160 -11.07 5.60 -1.60
C TYR A 160 -11.15 6.52 -0.39
N ASN A 161 -12.05 6.21 0.52
CA ASN A 161 -12.24 7.03 1.72
C ASN A 161 -11.09 6.86 2.71
N THR A 162 -10.49 7.97 3.11
CA THR A 162 -9.33 8.00 3.99
C THR A 162 -9.62 8.64 5.35
N SER A 163 -10.90 8.84 5.70
CA SER A 163 -11.29 9.31 7.02
C SER A 163 -11.20 8.22 8.09
N PRO A 164 -11.09 8.57 9.38
CA PRO A 164 -11.19 7.60 10.46
C PRO A 164 -12.57 6.95 10.53
N PRO A 165 -12.74 5.84 11.27
CA PRO A 165 -14.04 5.20 11.41
C PRO A 165 -14.98 6.02 12.30
N ASN A 166 -16.25 6.09 11.93
CA ASN A 166 -17.31 6.66 12.76
C ASN A 166 -17.69 5.76 13.96
N ASN A 167 -17.28 4.49 13.89
CA ASN A 167 -17.44 3.51 14.97
C ASN A 167 -16.22 2.58 15.02
N MET A 168 -15.38 2.79 16.02
CA MET A 168 -14.15 2.04 16.20
C MET A 168 -14.40 0.56 16.55
N ASP A 169 -15.51 0.23 17.21
CA ASP A 169 -15.84 -1.16 17.52
C ASP A 169 -16.22 -1.95 16.27
N PHE A 170 -16.91 -1.33 15.31
CA PHE A 170 -17.19 -1.95 14.02
C PHE A 170 -15.92 -2.11 13.18
N TRP A 171 -15.00 -1.16 13.25
CA TRP A 171 -13.68 -1.31 12.62
C TRP A 171 -12.93 -2.51 13.20
N CYS A 172 -12.81 -2.59 14.53
CA CYS A 172 -12.16 -3.71 15.19
C CYS A 172 -12.87 -5.05 14.90
N MET A 173 -14.19 -5.07 14.86
CA MET A 173 -14.96 -6.25 14.48
C MET A 173 -14.62 -6.68 13.05
N MET A 174 -14.60 -5.75 12.09
CA MET A 174 -14.26 -6.03 10.70
C MET A 174 -12.84 -6.62 10.57
N VAL A 175 -11.87 -6.04 11.27
CA VAL A 175 -10.48 -6.54 11.28
C VAL A 175 -10.41 -7.94 11.87
N ARG A 176 -11.03 -8.16 13.03
CA ARG A 176 -11.05 -9.46 13.72
C ARG A 176 -11.70 -10.54 12.86
N GLU A 177 -12.92 -10.31 12.39
CA GLU A 177 -13.64 -11.30 11.58
C GLU A 177 -12.91 -11.61 10.27
N THR A 178 -12.16 -10.63 9.72
CA THR A 178 -11.32 -10.86 8.54
C THR A 178 -10.18 -11.83 8.85
N ILE A 179 -9.51 -11.65 9.98
CA ILE A 179 -8.41 -12.54 10.39
C ILE A 179 -8.95 -13.95 10.73
N GLU A 180 -10.03 -14.03 11.49
CA GLU A 180 -10.68 -15.29 11.85
C GLU A 180 -11.18 -16.06 10.62
N HIS A 181 -11.73 -15.36 9.64
CA HIS A 181 -12.12 -15.94 8.35
C HIS A 181 -10.94 -16.59 7.66
N TYR A 182 -9.79 -15.91 7.57
CA TYR A 182 -8.62 -16.48 6.92
C TYR A 182 -7.91 -17.56 7.74
N ILE A 183 -7.95 -17.49 9.07
CA ILE A 183 -7.53 -18.60 9.92
C ILE A 183 -8.38 -19.84 9.65
N SER A 184 -9.69 -19.67 9.56
CA SER A 184 -10.62 -20.78 9.23
C SER A 184 -10.41 -21.33 7.82
N ARG A 185 -10.10 -20.45 6.85
CA ARG A 185 -9.96 -20.83 5.45
C ARG A 185 -8.60 -21.47 5.12
N TYR A 186 -7.52 -20.95 5.68
CA TYR A 186 -6.15 -21.34 5.30
C TYR A 186 -5.33 -21.97 6.43
N SER A 187 -5.71 -21.86 7.65
CA SER A 187 -5.10 -22.24 8.91
C SER A 187 -4.39 -21.12 9.66
N LEU A 188 -4.30 -21.29 10.96
CA LEU A 188 -3.55 -20.36 11.83
C LEU A 188 -2.06 -20.31 11.46
N GLU A 189 -1.47 -21.46 11.14
CA GLU A 189 -0.03 -21.56 10.82
C GLU A 189 0.33 -20.82 9.52
N GLU A 190 -0.59 -20.75 8.58
CA GLU A 190 -0.40 -19.96 7.37
C GLU A 190 -0.56 -18.47 7.65
N VAL A 191 -1.64 -18.06 8.34
CA VAL A 191 -1.93 -16.65 8.63
C VAL A 191 -0.86 -16.02 9.53
N LYS A 192 -0.23 -16.78 10.43
CA LYS A 192 0.92 -16.32 11.22
C LYS A 192 2.14 -15.91 10.39
N GLN A 193 2.25 -16.36 9.16
CA GLN A 193 3.36 -16.01 8.27
C GLN A 193 3.07 -14.72 7.49
N TRP A 194 1.84 -14.24 7.49
CA TRP A 194 1.45 -13.03 6.81
C TRP A 194 1.96 -11.78 7.54
N LEU A 195 2.08 -10.70 6.81
CA LEU A 195 2.44 -9.40 7.37
C LEU A 195 1.21 -8.50 7.40
N PHE A 196 1.10 -7.70 8.46
CA PHE A 196 0.01 -6.76 8.65
C PHE A 196 0.57 -5.35 8.78
N CYS A 197 -0.02 -4.42 8.04
CA CYS A 197 0.28 -3.00 8.10
C CYS A 197 -1.00 -2.25 8.47
N VAL A 198 -0.94 -1.48 9.54
CA VAL A 198 -2.08 -0.66 9.96
C VAL A 198 -2.06 0.62 9.15
N TRP A 199 -3.08 0.79 8.30
CA TRP A 199 -3.27 1.97 7.45
C TRP A 199 -2.20 2.17 6.37
N ASN A 200 -2.23 3.34 5.70
CA ASN A 200 -1.25 3.75 4.68
C ASN A 200 -0.77 5.17 4.95
N GLU A 201 0.53 5.37 5.01
CA GLU A 201 1.17 6.69 5.06
C GLU A 201 0.48 7.68 6.01
N PRO A 202 0.31 7.34 7.30
CA PRO A 202 -0.44 8.18 8.26
C PRO A 202 0.25 9.52 8.56
N ASP A 203 1.52 9.64 8.22
CA ASP A 203 2.37 10.82 8.33
C ASP A 203 2.20 11.81 7.17
N THR A 204 1.39 11.50 6.19
CA THR A 204 1.06 12.42 5.11
C THR A 204 0.00 13.45 5.53
N SER A 205 -0.20 14.47 4.69
CA SER A 205 -1.24 15.48 4.93
C SER A 205 -2.60 14.82 5.24
N PRO A 206 -3.38 15.40 6.18
CA PRO A 206 -4.75 14.98 6.43
C PRO A 206 -5.65 14.98 5.18
N ASP A 207 -5.33 15.81 4.17
CA ASP A 207 -6.04 15.79 2.88
C ASP A 207 -5.71 14.55 2.03
N MET A 208 -4.71 13.76 2.42
CA MET A 208 -4.32 12.51 1.78
C MET A 208 -4.73 11.31 2.65
N PHE A 209 -3.79 10.77 3.43
CA PHE A 209 -3.99 9.58 4.25
C PHE A 209 -3.86 9.86 5.75
N GLY A 210 -3.31 11.03 6.12
CA GLY A 210 -3.12 11.42 7.50
C GLY A 210 -4.44 11.60 8.26
N PHE A 211 -4.38 11.56 9.55
CA PHE A 211 -5.47 11.95 10.44
C PHE A 211 -5.32 13.44 10.76
N TYR A 212 -6.41 14.10 11.16
CA TYR A 212 -6.34 15.52 11.49
C TYR A 212 -5.58 15.77 12.80
N GLU A 213 -5.67 14.83 13.74
CA GLU A 213 -4.93 14.85 15.00
C GLU A 213 -4.11 13.57 15.13
N ASP A 214 -2.85 13.71 15.55
CA ASP A 214 -1.93 12.57 15.71
C ASP A 214 -2.44 11.57 16.77
N GLU A 215 -3.06 12.06 17.84
CA GLU A 215 -3.62 11.26 18.92
C GLU A 215 -4.72 10.33 18.42
N ASP A 216 -5.55 10.79 17.47
CA ASP A 216 -6.60 9.98 16.85
C ASP A 216 -6.00 8.82 16.06
N PHE A 217 -4.90 9.05 15.34
CA PHE A 217 -4.19 7.99 14.64
C PHE A 217 -3.54 7.00 15.61
N PHE A 218 -2.91 7.47 16.68
CA PHE A 218 -2.27 6.57 17.66
C PHE A 218 -3.29 5.67 18.36
N GLU A 219 -4.46 6.18 18.72
CA GLU A 219 -5.55 5.36 19.27
C GLU A 219 -6.12 4.38 18.26
N PHE A 220 -6.33 4.80 17.02
CA PHE A 220 -6.73 3.93 15.91
C PHE A 220 -5.71 2.81 15.69
N TYR A 221 -4.42 3.15 15.64
CA TYR A 221 -3.33 2.19 15.50
C TYR A 221 -3.31 1.20 16.67
N ARG A 222 -3.34 1.69 17.91
CA ARG A 222 -3.30 0.87 19.10
C ARG A 222 -4.44 -0.16 19.11
N ARG A 223 -5.66 0.27 18.91
CA ARG A 223 -6.84 -0.61 18.90
C ARG A 223 -6.81 -1.62 17.75
N THR A 224 -6.38 -1.19 16.57
CA THR A 224 -6.23 -2.08 15.42
C THR A 224 -5.16 -3.13 15.69
N TYR A 225 -4.00 -2.72 16.20
CA TYR A 225 -2.91 -3.62 16.56
C TYR A 225 -3.32 -4.66 17.62
N GLU A 226 -3.98 -4.22 18.69
CA GLU A 226 -4.49 -5.12 19.73
C GLU A 226 -5.49 -6.13 19.14
N THR A 227 -6.35 -5.70 18.23
CA THR A 227 -7.30 -6.57 17.53
C THR A 227 -6.59 -7.62 16.68
N VAL A 228 -5.52 -7.25 15.98
CA VAL A 228 -4.71 -8.19 15.17
C VAL A 228 -4.01 -9.22 16.06
N LYS A 229 -3.67 -8.85 17.30
CA LYS A 229 -2.91 -9.70 18.24
C LYS A 229 -3.79 -10.59 19.14
N SER A 230 -5.08 -10.28 19.24
CA SER A 230 -6.01 -11.05 20.09
C SER A 230 -6.42 -12.36 19.42
#